data_b77741d384100a92daf37eb0e3b97ddd
#
_entry.id   b77741d384100a92daf37eb0e3b97ddd
#
_cell.length_a   1.000
_cell.length_b   1.000
_cell.length_c   1.000
_cell.angle_alpha   90.00
_cell.angle_beta   90.00
_cell.angle_gamma   90.00
#
_symmetry.space_group_name_H-M   'P 1'
#
loop_
_entity.id
_entity.type
_entity.pdbx_description
1 polymer ?
#
loop_
_entity_poly.entity_id
_entity_poly.type
_entity_poly.pdbx_seq_one_letter_code
_entity_poly.pdbx_strand_id
1 'polypeptide(L)'
;SSEQVAVSWSRALASRPETDRQVTGEDMRSYMGKTLETIAELMLPEIEPALGMEIMRDCERVEQDYLIEHGGTLFPNLEKELERLSKSFSLFIVSNCQSGYIETFLEYHKLGKYFTDFECPGGTGLAKADNIRIIVERNNLDRAVYVGDIQGDLDASDSAGVPFIHAAYGFGTVNRDVPAVKSFSEVFEAAERILGSTR
;
A
#
# COMPACT_ATOMS: atom_id res chain seq x y z
N SER A 1 5.14 7.02 -7.99
CA SER A 1 6.22 6.04 -7.67
C SER A 1 6.29 4.87 -8.66
N SER A 2 5.21 4.50 -9.37
CA SER A 2 5.23 3.37 -10.31
C SER A 2 6.35 3.43 -11.35
N GLU A 3 6.68 4.61 -11.88
CA GLU A 3 7.79 4.79 -12.82
C GLU A 3 9.15 4.53 -12.15
N GLN A 4 9.34 4.97 -10.93
CA GLN A 4 10.57 4.80 -10.16
C GLN A 4 10.78 3.33 -9.79
N VAL A 5 9.71 2.67 -9.35
CA VAL A 5 9.71 1.23 -9.07
C VAL A 5 10.00 0.43 -10.34
N ALA A 6 9.40 0.78 -11.48
CA ALA A 6 9.68 0.13 -12.76
C ALA A 6 11.17 0.20 -13.14
N VAL A 7 11.82 1.35 -12.90
CA VAL A 7 13.27 1.50 -13.15
C VAL A 7 14.09 0.59 -12.24
N SER A 8 13.77 0.52 -10.95
CA SER A 8 14.49 -0.34 -10.00
C SER A 8 14.32 -1.82 -10.32
N TRP A 9 13.10 -2.26 -10.62
CA TRP A 9 12.82 -3.65 -11.00
C TRP A 9 13.49 -4.04 -12.33
N SER A 10 13.45 -3.16 -13.34
CA SER A 10 14.16 -3.40 -14.61
C SER A 10 15.67 -3.55 -14.41
N ARG A 11 16.28 -2.83 -13.46
CA ARG A 11 17.69 -3.02 -13.09
C ARG A 11 17.95 -4.38 -12.46
N ALA A 12 17.08 -4.81 -11.55
CA ALA A 12 17.18 -6.14 -10.92
C ALA A 12 17.08 -7.23 -11.99
N LEU A 13 16.06 -7.17 -12.84
CA LEU A 13 15.84 -8.13 -13.92
C LEU A 13 17.00 -8.18 -14.91
N ALA A 14 17.61 -7.06 -15.27
CA ALA A 14 18.76 -6.99 -16.16
C ALA A 14 20.01 -7.73 -15.64
N SER A 15 20.07 -8.01 -14.33
CA SER A 15 21.13 -8.81 -13.71
C SER A 15 20.85 -10.32 -13.73
N ARG A 16 19.66 -10.74 -14.17
CA ARG A 16 19.20 -12.11 -14.16
C ARG A 16 19.22 -12.73 -15.57
N PRO A 17 20.11 -13.72 -15.83
CA PRO A 17 20.24 -14.34 -17.16
C PRO A 17 19.02 -15.18 -17.56
N GLU A 18 18.13 -15.48 -16.60
CA GLU A 18 16.94 -16.31 -16.81
C GLU A 18 15.79 -15.53 -17.48
N THR A 19 15.89 -14.21 -17.59
CA THR A 19 14.86 -13.36 -18.19
C THR A 19 15.44 -12.14 -18.88
N ASP A 20 14.82 -11.72 -19.96
CA ASP A 20 15.06 -10.45 -20.64
C ASP A 20 13.93 -9.42 -20.40
N ARG A 21 13.04 -9.72 -19.44
CA ARG A 21 11.88 -8.91 -19.11
C ARG A 21 12.30 -7.52 -18.63
N GLN A 22 11.64 -6.50 -19.19
CA GLN A 22 11.66 -5.14 -18.70
C GLN A 22 10.27 -4.78 -18.19
N VAL A 23 10.22 -3.93 -17.17
CA VAL A 23 8.98 -3.50 -16.53
C VAL A 23 8.76 -2.02 -16.76
N THR A 24 7.54 -1.66 -17.15
CA THR A 24 7.10 -0.28 -17.35
C THR A 24 6.31 0.24 -16.14
N GLY A 25 6.15 1.56 -16.02
CA GLY A 25 5.27 2.13 -15.01
C GLY A 25 3.82 1.67 -15.15
N GLU A 26 3.36 1.31 -16.36
CA GLU A 26 2.03 0.73 -16.60
C GLU A 26 1.92 -0.69 -16.03
N ASP A 27 2.93 -1.53 -16.28
CA ASP A 27 3.02 -2.85 -15.65
C ASP A 27 2.94 -2.72 -14.12
N MET A 28 3.75 -1.83 -13.53
CA MET A 28 3.76 -1.63 -12.09
C MET A 28 2.40 -1.16 -11.55
N ARG A 29 1.70 -0.28 -12.27
CA ARG A 29 0.33 0.11 -11.88
C ARG A 29 -0.63 -1.08 -11.87
N SER A 30 -0.48 -2.00 -12.82
CA SER A 30 -1.31 -3.21 -12.89
C SER A 30 -1.01 -4.22 -11.77
N TYR A 31 0.18 -4.16 -11.18
CA TYR A 31 0.61 -5.04 -10.07
C TYR A 31 0.25 -4.50 -8.69
N MET A 32 -0.09 -3.22 -8.58
CA MET A 32 -0.41 -2.59 -7.29
C MET A 32 -1.47 -3.37 -6.51
N GLY A 33 -1.18 -3.63 -5.24
CA GLY A 33 -2.05 -4.34 -4.32
C GLY A 33 -2.10 -5.85 -4.49
N LYS A 34 -1.43 -6.42 -5.49
CA LYS A 34 -1.30 -7.88 -5.64
C LYS A 34 -0.22 -8.42 -4.70
N THR A 35 -0.28 -9.71 -4.40
CA THR A 35 0.79 -10.40 -3.67
C THR A 35 2.00 -10.64 -4.59
N LEU A 36 3.16 -10.82 -4.01
CA LEU A 36 4.40 -11.05 -4.75
C LEU A 36 4.33 -12.30 -5.62
N GLU A 37 3.67 -13.36 -5.13
CA GLU A 37 3.42 -14.60 -5.86
C GLU A 37 2.61 -14.34 -7.13
N THR A 38 1.51 -13.61 -7.01
CA THR A 38 0.66 -13.24 -8.15
C THR A 38 1.44 -12.39 -9.17
N ILE A 39 2.29 -11.48 -8.70
CA ILE A 39 3.13 -10.67 -9.59
C ILE A 39 4.16 -11.54 -10.31
N ALA A 40 4.79 -12.49 -9.61
CA ALA A 40 5.73 -13.45 -10.21
C ALA A 40 5.09 -14.24 -11.35
N GLU A 41 3.89 -14.79 -11.13
CA GLU A 41 3.14 -15.55 -12.13
C GLU A 41 2.78 -14.68 -13.37
N LEU A 42 2.39 -13.43 -13.16
CA LEU A 42 2.02 -12.51 -14.24
C LEU A 42 3.23 -12.00 -15.03
N MET A 43 4.33 -11.73 -14.34
CA MET A 43 5.51 -11.10 -14.92
C MET A 43 6.46 -12.12 -15.54
N LEU A 44 6.56 -13.31 -14.98
CA LEU A 44 7.51 -14.37 -15.32
C LEU A 44 6.81 -15.72 -15.57
N PRO A 45 5.77 -15.78 -16.42
CA PRO A 45 4.95 -16.98 -16.59
C PRO A 45 5.73 -18.20 -17.15
N GLU A 46 6.87 -17.96 -17.80
CA GLU A 46 7.73 -19.01 -18.39
C GLU A 46 8.79 -19.53 -17.41
N ILE A 47 8.90 -18.93 -16.21
CA ILE A 47 9.91 -19.29 -15.21
C ILE A 47 9.29 -20.19 -14.16
N GLU A 48 10.05 -21.18 -13.71
CA GLU A 48 9.64 -22.08 -12.63
C GLU A 48 9.29 -21.25 -11.36
N PRO A 49 8.16 -21.57 -10.66
CA PRO A 49 7.65 -20.70 -9.59
C PRO A 49 8.65 -20.37 -8.47
N ALA A 50 9.48 -21.34 -8.03
CA ALA A 50 10.47 -21.10 -6.98
C ALA A 50 11.56 -20.12 -7.43
N LEU A 51 12.02 -20.24 -8.68
CA LEU A 51 12.98 -19.31 -9.28
C LEU A 51 12.34 -17.95 -9.54
N GLY A 52 11.08 -17.91 -9.97
CA GLY A 52 10.31 -16.68 -10.13
C GLY A 52 10.25 -15.88 -8.82
N MET A 53 9.97 -16.56 -7.71
CA MET A 53 9.96 -15.95 -6.39
C MET A 53 11.34 -15.46 -5.92
N GLU A 54 12.42 -16.15 -6.30
CA GLU A 54 13.78 -15.68 -6.02
C GLU A 54 14.07 -14.36 -6.77
N ILE A 55 13.71 -14.30 -8.06
CA ILE A 55 13.86 -13.09 -8.88
C ILE A 55 13.02 -11.94 -8.29
N MET A 56 11.80 -12.21 -7.84
CA MET A 56 10.96 -11.18 -7.20
C MET A 56 11.59 -10.61 -5.94
N ARG A 57 12.20 -11.44 -5.09
CA ARG A 57 12.90 -10.96 -3.88
C ARG A 57 14.09 -10.07 -4.22
N ASP A 58 14.79 -10.35 -5.33
CA ASP A 58 15.84 -9.44 -5.79
C ASP A 58 15.27 -8.10 -6.29
N CYS A 59 14.12 -8.13 -6.99
CA CYS A 59 13.43 -6.90 -7.39
C CYS A 59 13.03 -6.07 -6.17
N GLU A 60 12.43 -6.68 -5.14
CA GLU A 60 12.07 -6.00 -3.89
C GLU A 60 13.29 -5.40 -3.19
N ARG A 61 14.39 -6.13 -3.11
CA ARG A 61 15.63 -5.63 -2.49
C ARG A 61 16.16 -4.40 -3.22
N VAL A 62 16.24 -4.44 -4.56
CA VAL A 62 16.71 -3.30 -5.36
C VAL A 62 15.73 -2.13 -5.29
N GLU A 63 14.43 -2.40 -5.21
CA GLU A 63 13.40 -1.38 -4.98
C GLU A 63 13.58 -0.70 -3.63
N GLN A 64 13.77 -1.47 -2.56
CA GLN A 64 13.97 -0.93 -1.22
C GLN A 64 15.19 -0.02 -1.15
N ASP A 65 16.34 -0.46 -1.70
CA ASP A 65 17.55 0.35 -1.79
C ASP A 65 17.30 1.66 -2.55
N TYR A 66 16.57 1.57 -3.67
CA TYR A 66 16.22 2.74 -4.47
C TYR A 66 15.29 3.72 -3.72
N LEU A 67 14.29 3.20 -3.00
CA LEU A 67 13.35 4.03 -2.24
C LEU A 67 13.99 4.67 -1.01
N ILE A 68 14.95 4.02 -0.38
CA ILE A 68 15.78 4.62 0.69
C ILE A 68 16.52 5.85 0.17
N GLU A 69 17.06 5.79 -1.04
CA GLU A 69 17.88 6.86 -1.62
C GLU A 69 17.02 7.98 -2.26
N HIS A 70 15.93 7.62 -2.94
CA HIS A 70 15.20 8.54 -3.82
C HIS A 70 13.74 8.79 -3.38
N GLY A 71 13.20 7.97 -2.50
CA GLY A 71 11.79 8.01 -2.10
C GLY A 71 10.82 7.73 -3.24
N GLY A 72 9.55 7.99 -2.97
CA GLY A 72 8.46 7.92 -3.95
C GLY A 72 7.82 9.31 -4.14
N THR A 73 7.10 9.48 -5.25
CA THR A 73 6.32 10.71 -5.46
C THR A 73 5.05 10.67 -4.61
N LEU A 74 4.87 11.68 -3.77
CA LEU A 74 3.67 11.82 -2.95
C LEU A 74 2.50 12.40 -3.77
N PHE A 75 1.28 12.03 -3.41
CA PHE A 75 0.09 12.71 -3.92
C PHE A 75 0.08 14.21 -3.50
N PRO A 76 -0.53 15.08 -4.31
CA PRO A 76 -0.61 16.51 -3.98
C PRO A 76 -1.24 16.75 -2.60
N ASN A 77 -0.66 17.69 -1.85
CA ASN A 77 -1.12 18.10 -0.53
C ASN A 77 -1.11 17.02 0.58
N LEU A 78 -0.48 15.85 0.35
CA LEU A 78 -0.52 14.72 1.28
C LEU A 78 -0.15 15.14 2.71
N GLU A 79 1.00 15.77 2.91
CA GLU A 79 1.46 16.14 4.26
C GLU A 79 0.52 17.10 4.96
N LYS A 80 0.01 18.11 4.25
CA LYS A 80 -0.96 19.06 4.79
C LYS A 80 -2.25 18.38 5.27
N GLU A 81 -2.75 17.44 4.49
CA GLU A 81 -3.97 16.70 4.84
C GLU A 81 -3.71 15.68 5.96
N LEU A 82 -2.54 15.04 6.01
CA LEU A 82 -2.13 14.20 7.13
C LEU A 82 -2.05 15.01 8.44
N GLU A 83 -1.50 16.22 8.39
CA GLU A 83 -1.50 17.13 9.54
C GLU A 83 -2.92 17.47 10.00
N ARG A 84 -3.84 17.72 9.06
CA ARG A 84 -5.24 17.99 9.36
C ARG A 84 -5.94 16.78 9.98
N LEU A 85 -5.77 15.61 9.37
CA LEU A 85 -6.35 14.34 9.83
C LEU A 85 -5.84 13.97 11.22
N SER A 86 -4.55 14.08 11.48
CA SER A 86 -3.93 13.68 12.75
C SER A 86 -4.36 14.53 13.96
N LYS A 87 -4.95 15.72 13.73
CA LYS A 87 -5.53 16.55 14.79
C LYS A 87 -6.88 16.04 15.27
N SER A 88 -7.57 15.23 14.49
CA SER A 88 -8.93 14.75 14.78
C SER A 88 -9.03 13.22 14.88
N PHE A 89 -8.09 12.50 14.27
CA PHE A 89 -8.10 11.04 14.19
C PHE A 89 -6.70 10.49 14.49
N SER A 90 -6.63 9.32 15.12
CA SER A 90 -5.41 8.51 15.13
C SER A 90 -5.26 7.86 13.75
N LEU A 91 -4.07 7.96 13.15
CA LEU A 91 -3.80 7.47 11.81
C LEU A 91 -2.94 6.20 11.86
N PHE A 92 -3.26 5.27 10.98
CA PHE A 92 -2.61 3.96 10.89
C PHE A 92 -2.32 3.62 9.43
N ILE A 93 -1.32 2.75 9.19
CA ILE A 93 -1.06 2.19 7.87
C ILE A 93 -1.21 0.68 7.91
N VAL A 94 -2.00 0.12 6.98
CA VAL A 94 -1.98 -1.32 6.69
C VAL A 94 -1.79 -1.50 5.20
N SER A 95 -0.66 -2.09 4.80
CA SER A 95 -0.26 -2.24 3.40
C SER A 95 0.14 -3.67 3.09
N ASN A 96 -0.11 -4.13 1.85
CA ASN A 96 0.44 -5.40 1.34
C ASN A 96 1.88 -5.18 0.87
N CYS A 97 2.81 -5.09 1.78
CA CYS A 97 4.22 -4.88 1.48
C CYS A 97 5.12 -5.73 2.38
N GLN A 98 6.41 -5.74 2.07
CA GLN A 98 7.42 -6.38 2.87
C GLN A 98 7.75 -5.58 4.14
N SER A 99 8.31 -6.25 5.14
CA SER A 99 8.84 -5.61 6.34
C SER A 99 9.90 -4.56 5.97
N GLY A 100 9.86 -3.40 6.63
CA GLY A 100 10.78 -2.29 6.38
C GLY A 100 10.30 -1.29 5.31
N TYR A 101 9.32 -1.66 4.47
CA TYR A 101 8.84 -0.78 3.39
C TYR A 101 8.08 0.45 3.92
N ILE A 102 7.20 0.25 4.90
CA ILE A 102 6.45 1.34 5.54
C ILE A 102 7.42 2.26 6.29
N GLU A 103 8.35 1.68 7.04
CA GLU A 103 9.37 2.41 7.79
C GLU A 103 10.22 3.28 6.87
N THR A 104 10.72 2.73 5.76
CA THR A 104 11.48 3.46 4.73
C THR A 104 10.68 4.64 4.17
N PHE A 105 9.40 4.43 3.84
CA PHE A 105 8.51 5.49 3.35
C PHE A 105 8.34 6.60 4.39
N LEU A 106 8.06 6.22 5.64
CA LEU A 106 7.82 7.18 6.73
C LEU A 106 9.08 7.97 7.08
N GLU A 107 10.25 7.32 7.06
CA GLU A 107 11.54 7.96 7.36
C GLU A 107 11.95 8.92 6.25
N TYR A 108 11.94 8.47 4.98
CA TYR A 108 12.33 9.30 3.84
C TYR A 108 11.49 10.59 3.77
N HIS A 109 10.17 10.45 3.87
CA HIS A 109 9.23 11.57 3.74
C HIS A 109 9.00 12.33 5.06
N LYS A 110 9.60 11.88 6.18
CA LYS A 110 9.41 12.46 7.54
C LYS A 110 7.95 12.51 7.98
N LEU A 111 7.18 11.49 7.59
CA LEU A 111 5.74 11.40 7.85
C LEU A 111 5.38 10.58 9.10
N GLY A 112 6.32 9.89 9.72
CA GLY A 112 6.10 9.04 10.91
C GLY A 112 5.42 9.76 12.06
N LYS A 113 5.62 11.08 12.19
CA LYS A 113 4.99 11.93 13.20
C LYS A 113 3.44 11.98 13.14
N TYR A 114 2.84 11.58 12.02
CA TYR A 114 1.39 11.59 11.83
C TYR A 114 0.72 10.25 12.13
N PHE A 115 1.49 9.15 12.13
CA PHE A 115 0.95 7.81 12.27
C PHE A 115 1.22 7.25 13.66
N THR A 116 0.19 6.64 14.26
CA THR A 116 0.27 6.01 15.59
C THR A 116 0.90 4.63 15.50
N ASP A 117 0.54 3.87 14.46
CA ASP A 117 0.96 2.48 14.31
C ASP A 117 0.79 2.01 12.86
N PHE A 118 1.40 0.89 12.50
CA PHE A 118 1.27 0.29 11.18
C PHE A 118 1.46 -1.23 11.21
N GLU A 119 0.99 -1.91 10.14
CA GLU A 119 1.19 -3.34 9.98
C GLU A 119 1.24 -3.75 8.51
N CYS A 120 1.92 -4.86 8.23
CA CYS A 120 1.98 -5.45 6.89
C CYS A 120 2.21 -6.97 6.94
N PRO A 121 1.85 -7.70 5.87
CA PRO A 121 2.13 -9.14 5.74
C PRO A 121 3.60 -9.50 5.92
N GLY A 122 4.52 -8.64 5.45
CA GLY A 122 5.96 -8.87 5.60
C GLY A 122 6.42 -8.92 7.06
N GLY A 123 5.70 -8.26 7.99
CA GLY A 123 5.97 -8.30 9.41
C GLY A 123 5.26 -9.46 10.12
N THR A 124 3.98 -9.69 9.81
CA THR A 124 3.13 -10.65 10.52
C THR A 124 3.02 -12.03 9.87
N GLY A 125 3.25 -12.14 8.56
CA GLY A 125 2.93 -13.33 7.78
C GLY A 125 1.43 -13.54 7.55
N LEU A 126 0.58 -12.57 7.91
CA LEU A 126 -0.88 -12.68 7.85
C LEU A 126 -1.46 -11.86 6.70
N ALA A 127 -2.71 -12.17 6.31
CA ALA A 127 -3.43 -11.42 5.29
C ALA A 127 -3.76 -9.97 5.75
N LYS A 128 -4.03 -9.07 4.78
CA LYS A 128 -4.37 -7.67 5.07
C LYS A 128 -5.55 -7.54 6.05
N ALA A 129 -6.59 -8.36 5.93
CA ALA A 129 -7.73 -8.32 6.82
C ALA A 129 -7.36 -8.60 8.28
N ASP A 130 -6.44 -9.54 8.53
CA ASP A 130 -5.96 -9.85 9.87
C ASP A 130 -5.07 -8.71 10.41
N ASN A 131 -4.26 -8.11 9.54
CA ASN A 131 -3.45 -6.95 9.90
C ASN A 131 -4.33 -5.73 10.27
N ILE A 132 -5.47 -5.53 9.58
CA ILE A 132 -6.46 -4.51 9.98
C ILE A 132 -7.02 -4.82 11.37
N ARG A 133 -7.40 -6.09 11.65
CA ARG A 133 -7.89 -6.50 12.99
C ARG A 133 -6.84 -6.28 14.06
N ILE A 134 -5.58 -6.65 13.81
CA ILE A 134 -4.46 -6.43 14.73
C ILE A 134 -4.33 -4.96 15.09
N ILE A 135 -4.36 -4.05 14.12
CA ILE A 135 -4.30 -2.61 14.36
C ILE A 135 -5.48 -2.15 15.22
N VAL A 136 -6.71 -2.57 14.90
CA VAL A 136 -7.90 -2.21 15.66
C VAL A 136 -7.82 -2.69 17.12
N GLU A 137 -7.47 -3.95 17.32
CA GLU A 137 -7.40 -4.57 18.66
C GLU A 137 -6.24 -4.02 19.49
N ARG A 138 -5.03 -3.96 18.92
CA ARG A 138 -3.81 -3.51 19.59
C ARG A 138 -3.89 -2.06 20.06
N ASN A 139 -4.63 -1.23 19.31
CA ASN A 139 -4.81 0.18 19.62
C ASN A 139 -6.16 0.48 20.32
N ASN A 140 -6.95 -0.54 20.67
CA ASN A 140 -8.25 -0.42 21.32
C ASN A 140 -9.19 0.56 20.62
N LEU A 141 -9.34 0.42 19.30
CA LEU A 141 -10.14 1.33 18.49
C LEU A 141 -11.63 0.93 18.57
N ASP A 142 -12.47 1.77 19.17
CA ASP A 142 -13.92 1.59 19.19
C ASP A 142 -14.55 1.75 17.80
N ARG A 143 -13.95 2.60 16.97
CA ARG A 143 -14.41 2.92 15.61
C ARG A 143 -13.22 3.15 14.71
N ALA A 144 -13.29 2.59 13.52
CA ALA A 144 -12.27 2.74 12.48
C ALA A 144 -12.92 2.86 11.11
N VAL A 145 -12.21 3.41 10.13
CA VAL A 145 -12.54 3.39 8.71
C VAL A 145 -11.27 3.10 7.93
N TYR A 146 -11.37 2.24 6.92
CA TYR A 146 -10.24 1.93 6.04
C TYR A 146 -10.37 2.69 4.74
N VAL A 147 -9.30 3.34 4.31
CA VAL A 147 -9.22 4.06 3.02
C VAL A 147 -8.29 3.27 2.10
N GLY A 148 -8.83 2.80 0.99
CA GLY A 148 -8.08 1.98 0.03
C GLY A 148 -8.56 2.23 -1.40
N ASP A 149 -7.84 1.71 -2.39
CA ASP A 149 -8.05 2.07 -3.79
C ASP A 149 -8.36 0.89 -4.71
N ILE A 150 -8.21 -0.35 -4.24
CA ILE A 150 -8.44 -1.56 -5.03
C ILE A 150 -9.52 -2.47 -4.41
N GLN A 151 -10.02 -3.42 -5.21
CA GLN A 151 -10.98 -4.42 -4.75
C GLN A 151 -10.48 -5.20 -3.54
N GLY A 152 -9.19 -5.59 -3.53
CA GLY A 152 -8.58 -6.31 -2.40
C GLY A 152 -8.58 -5.52 -1.08
N ASP A 153 -8.57 -4.19 -1.13
CA ASP A 153 -8.71 -3.34 0.06
C ASP A 153 -10.14 -3.38 0.61
N LEU A 154 -11.12 -3.31 -0.28
CA LEU A 154 -12.53 -3.43 0.09
C LEU A 154 -12.81 -4.81 0.72
N ASP A 155 -12.35 -5.89 0.08
CA ASP A 155 -12.54 -7.25 0.57
C ASP A 155 -11.89 -7.46 1.95
N ALA A 156 -10.69 -6.92 2.14
CA ALA A 156 -9.99 -6.99 3.41
C ALA A 156 -10.71 -6.18 4.52
N SER A 157 -11.19 -4.99 4.17
CA SER A 157 -11.96 -4.12 5.08
C SER A 157 -13.27 -4.79 5.51
N ASP A 158 -14.03 -5.34 4.55
CA ASP A 158 -15.26 -6.11 4.82
C ASP A 158 -14.98 -7.32 5.73
N SER A 159 -13.93 -8.08 5.41
CA SER A 159 -13.52 -9.23 6.22
C SER A 159 -13.11 -8.85 7.64
N ALA A 160 -12.51 -7.67 7.81
CA ALA A 160 -12.14 -7.14 9.12
C ALA A 160 -13.32 -6.51 9.87
N GLY A 161 -14.47 -6.29 9.21
CA GLY A 161 -15.64 -5.61 9.80
C GLY A 161 -15.45 -4.11 9.96
N VAL A 162 -14.59 -3.51 9.16
CA VAL A 162 -14.26 -2.07 9.19
C VAL A 162 -14.92 -1.37 7.98
N PRO A 163 -15.67 -0.26 8.15
CA PRO A 163 -16.17 0.53 7.03
C PRO A 163 -15.09 0.97 6.06
N PHE A 164 -15.43 1.07 4.76
CA PHE A 164 -14.49 1.39 3.69
C PHE A 164 -14.80 2.72 2.99
N ILE A 165 -13.74 3.43 2.63
CA ILE A 165 -13.79 4.59 1.70
C ILE A 165 -12.91 4.26 0.50
N HIS A 166 -13.48 4.31 -0.71
CA HIS A 166 -12.73 4.13 -1.94
C HIS A 166 -11.95 5.38 -2.32
N ALA A 167 -10.63 5.27 -2.37
CA ALA A 167 -9.73 6.29 -2.89
C ALA A 167 -9.69 6.22 -4.43
N ALA A 168 -10.74 6.74 -5.10
CA ALA A 168 -10.90 6.65 -6.56
C ALA A 168 -9.83 7.39 -7.38
N TYR A 169 -8.94 8.12 -6.72
CA TYR A 169 -7.74 8.72 -7.31
C TYR A 169 -6.53 7.77 -7.34
N GLY A 170 -6.67 6.57 -6.75
CA GLY A 170 -5.62 5.55 -6.70
C GLY A 170 -5.49 4.74 -7.99
N PHE A 171 -5.12 3.47 -7.86
CA PHE A 171 -4.72 2.63 -9.00
C PHE A 171 -5.81 1.69 -9.50
N GLY A 172 -6.87 1.46 -8.71
CA GLY A 172 -7.89 0.45 -9.02
C GLY A 172 -9.33 0.93 -8.94
N THR A 173 -10.20 -0.05 -9.02
CA THR A 173 -11.66 0.14 -8.94
C THR A 173 -12.24 -0.88 -7.97
N VAL A 174 -13.46 -0.64 -7.51
CA VAL A 174 -14.23 -1.55 -6.67
C VAL A 174 -15.54 -1.93 -7.36
N ASN A 175 -16.05 -3.13 -7.08
CA ASN A 175 -17.21 -3.72 -7.75
C ASN A 175 -18.54 -3.42 -7.06
N ARG A 176 -18.53 -2.59 -6.01
CA ARG A 176 -19.70 -2.23 -5.21
C ARG A 176 -19.73 -0.71 -4.99
N ASP A 177 -20.94 -0.16 -4.89
CA ASP A 177 -21.15 1.24 -4.52
C ASP A 177 -20.79 1.43 -3.03
N VAL A 178 -19.78 2.27 -2.80
CA VAL A 178 -19.24 2.61 -1.48
C VAL A 178 -18.90 4.10 -1.42
N PRO A 179 -18.80 4.72 -0.24
CA PRO A 179 -18.27 6.07 -0.14
C PRO A 179 -16.95 6.20 -0.88
N ALA A 180 -16.83 7.18 -1.77
CA ALA A 180 -15.64 7.38 -2.59
C ALA A 180 -15.15 8.84 -2.52
N VAL A 181 -13.84 9.01 -2.65
CA VAL A 181 -13.16 10.31 -2.69
C VAL A 181 -12.28 10.39 -3.95
N LYS A 182 -12.25 11.57 -4.57
CA LYS A 182 -11.52 11.81 -5.83
C LYS A 182 -10.16 12.44 -5.62
N SER A 183 -9.83 12.78 -4.40
CA SER A 183 -8.53 13.31 -3.98
C SER A 183 -8.28 13.00 -2.51
N PHE A 184 -7.00 13.01 -2.08
CA PHE A 184 -6.66 12.82 -0.69
C PHE A 184 -7.26 13.91 0.21
N SER A 185 -7.44 15.12 -0.32
CA SER A 185 -8.03 16.25 0.42
C SER A 185 -9.50 16.05 0.82
N GLU A 186 -10.21 15.10 0.21
CA GLU A 186 -11.61 14.78 0.55
C GLU A 186 -11.74 13.71 1.65
N VAL A 187 -10.62 13.07 2.03
CA VAL A 187 -10.61 11.95 3.00
C VAL A 187 -11.12 12.41 4.37
N PHE A 188 -10.75 13.62 4.81
CA PHE A 188 -11.16 14.14 6.11
C PHE A 188 -12.69 14.17 6.25
N GLU A 189 -13.38 14.80 5.32
CA GLU A 189 -14.85 14.94 5.35
C GLU A 189 -15.56 13.59 5.17
N ALA A 190 -14.97 12.67 4.40
CA ALA A 190 -15.53 11.33 4.24
C ALA A 190 -15.38 10.50 5.52
N ALA A 191 -14.23 10.55 6.17
CA ALA A 191 -13.98 9.90 7.46
C ALA A 191 -14.87 10.47 8.58
N GLU A 192 -15.00 11.81 8.65
CA GLU A 192 -15.85 12.48 9.63
C GLU A 192 -17.33 12.06 9.48
N ARG A 193 -17.83 11.88 8.26
CA ARG A 193 -19.21 11.39 8.04
C ARG A 193 -19.44 9.98 8.57
N ILE A 194 -18.45 9.09 8.47
CA ILE A 194 -18.56 7.69 8.91
C ILE A 194 -18.31 7.57 10.41
N LEU A 195 -17.26 8.22 10.91
CA LEU A 195 -16.84 8.13 12.30
C LEU A 195 -17.62 9.09 13.22
N GLY A 196 -18.25 10.14 12.66
CA GLY A 196 -18.80 11.28 13.40
C GLY A 196 -17.71 12.22 13.89
N SER A 197 -18.09 13.49 14.11
CA SER A 197 -17.14 14.45 14.70
C SER A 197 -16.72 13.99 16.09
N THR A 198 -15.43 13.77 16.27
CA THR A 198 -14.84 13.68 17.61
C THR A 198 -14.89 15.10 18.21
N ARG A 199 -15.86 15.34 19.07
CA ARG A 199 -15.90 16.55 19.92
C ARG A 199 -15.11 16.33 21.18
#